data_012b300785d71b0f6d59ff0b3f9c432d
#
_entry.id   012b300785d71b0f6d59ff0b3f9c432d
#
_cell.length_a   1.000
_cell.length_b   1.000
_cell.length_c   1.000
_cell.angle_alpha   90.00
_cell.angle_beta   90.00
_cell.angle_gamma   90.00
#
_symmetry.space_group_name_H-M   'P 1'
#
loop_
_entity.id
_entity.type
_entity.pdbx_description
1 polymer ?
#
loop_
_entity_poly.entity_id
_entity_poly.type
_entity_poly.pdbx_seq_one_letter_code
_entity_poly.pdbx_strand_id
1 'polypeptide(L)'
;MNSTATPVEVADEMNAQILAISEDQLQGFQRDPFGVVAERTGLDQAVVLERVRAMLEAGVIRRVRQTLLATNLAKGALVAWEVDQDKLDAAFDYMFQEDPFSGHVVTRSTDAASPGSTYKLWTTLKVPQGYSLEKHCEVLKEKVSAKAFRLMPAKKLFALGVGHVRRKDVEPGARSEELGAVTDVAVVELTDHEWRIMEAVKREFEPEELVEDLWVAVSYTHLRAHETPEHR
;
A
#
# COMPACT_ATOMS: atom_id res chain seq x y z
N MET A 1 8.71 -1.51 -41.26
CA MET A 1 8.01 -0.65 -40.30
C MET A 1 8.83 -0.68 -39.03
N ASN A 2 9.52 0.41 -38.71
CA ASN A 2 10.25 0.48 -37.42
C ASN A 2 9.21 0.51 -36.31
N SER A 3 9.05 -0.59 -35.59
CA SER A 3 8.37 -0.57 -34.31
C SER A 3 9.27 0.21 -33.35
N THR A 4 9.00 1.49 -33.14
CA THR A 4 9.61 2.22 -32.06
C THR A 4 9.07 1.60 -30.77
N ALA A 5 9.95 1.07 -29.93
CA ALA A 5 9.57 0.50 -28.65
C ALA A 5 8.81 1.55 -27.84
N THR A 6 7.78 1.11 -27.11
CA THR A 6 6.98 1.98 -26.26
C THR A 6 7.87 2.60 -25.17
N PRO A 7 7.90 3.95 -25.04
CA PRO A 7 8.73 4.59 -24.02
C PRO A 7 8.37 4.12 -22.61
N VAL A 8 9.37 3.83 -21.79
CA VAL A 8 9.20 3.35 -20.42
C VAL A 8 9.69 4.35 -19.37
N GLU A 9 10.39 5.39 -19.78
CA GLU A 9 10.92 6.39 -18.88
C GLU A 9 9.78 7.17 -18.18
N VAL A 10 9.92 7.36 -16.89
CA VAL A 10 8.99 8.16 -16.09
C VAL A 10 8.90 9.61 -16.56
N ALA A 11 10.00 10.15 -17.09
CA ALA A 11 10.08 11.52 -17.58
C ALA A 11 9.47 11.71 -18.98
N ASP A 12 9.09 10.63 -19.69
CA ASP A 12 8.27 10.73 -20.90
C ASP A 12 6.96 11.46 -20.57
N GLU A 13 6.56 12.39 -21.42
CA GLU A 13 5.43 13.27 -21.16
C GLU A 13 4.11 12.52 -20.91
N MET A 14 3.80 11.51 -21.72
CA MET A 14 2.58 10.71 -21.55
C MET A 14 2.67 9.81 -20.31
N ASN A 15 3.82 9.19 -20.05
CA ASN A 15 4.03 8.38 -18.85
C ASN A 15 3.89 9.22 -17.58
N ALA A 16 4.44 10.43 -17.57
CA ALA A 16 4.31 11.35 -16.45
C ALA A 16 2.85 11.74 -16.18
N GLN A 17 2.06 12.00 -17.23
CA GLN A 17 0.63 12.29 -17.12
C GLN A 17 -0.15 11.10 -16.57
N ILE A 18 0.07 9.89 -17.10
CA ILE A 18 -0.58 8.65 -16.65
C ILE A 18 -0.26 8.41 -15.16
N LEU A 19 0.99 8.52 -14.75
CA LEU A 19 1.41 8.27 -13.39
C LEU A 19 0.86 9.31 -12.41
N ALA A 20 0.80 10.59 -12.81
CA ALA A 20 0.23 11.64 -11.97
C ALA A 20 -1.25 11.42 -11.63
N ILE A 21 -2.02 10.84 -12.57
CA ILE A 21 -3.42 10.50 -12.32
C ILE A 21 -3.55 9.24 -11.47
N SER A 22 -2.80 8.17 -11.80
CA SER A 22 -2.95 6.86 -11.18
C SER A 22 -2.43 6.78 -9.75
N GLU A 23 -1.45 7.59 -9.37
CA GLU A 23 -0.91 7.58 -7.99
C GLU A 23 -1.81 8.33 -6.99
N ASP A 24 -2.29 9.52 -7.35
CA ASP A 24 -2.87 10.44 -6.36
C ASP A 24 -4.32 10.83 -6.63
N GLN A 25 -4.81 10.68 -7.84
CA GLN A 25 -6.08 11.24 -8.24
C GLN A 25 -7.21 10.22 -8.40
N LEU A 26 -6.90 8.92 -8.45
CA LEU A 26 -7.89 7.87 -8.43
C LEU A 26 -8.30 7.57 -7.00
N GLN A 27 -9.48 8.04 -6.60
CA GLN A 27 -10.02 7.82 -5.27
C GLN A 27 -11.18 6.83 -5.31
N GLY A 28 -11.18 5.92 -4.33
CA GLY A 28 -12.22 4.90 -4.21
C GLY A 28 -12.08 3.78 -5.26
N PHE A 29 -13.09 2.94 -5.32
CA PHE A 29 -13.15 1.85 -6.29
C PHE A 29 -13.62 2.41 -7.64
N GLN A 30 -12.82 2.21 -8.67
CA GLN A 30 -13.16 2.57 -10.04
C GLN A 30 -13.52 1.32 -10.83
N ARG A 31 -14.67 1.33 -11.48
CA ARG A 31 -15.11 0.21 -12.33
C ARG A 31 -14.20 0.01 -13.53
N ASP A 32 -13.75 1.10 -14.10
CA ASP A 32 -12.78 1.13 -15.20
C ASP A 32 -11.66 2.12 -14.87
N PRO A 33 -10.63 1.70 -14.11
CA PRO A 33 -9.58 2.62 -13.68
C PRO A 33 -8.75 3.17 -14.82
N PHE A 34 -8.51 2.38 -15.87
CA PHE A 34 -7.72 2.82 -17.01
C PHE A 34 -8.51 3.74 -17.94
N GLY A 35 -9.83 3.55 -18.08
CA GLY A 35 -10.71 4.48 -18.77
C GLY A 35 -10.76 5.84 -18.06
N VAL A 36 -10.79 5.86 -16.73
CA VAL A 36 -10.71 7.13 -15.97
C VAL A 36 -9.38 7.85 -16.19
N VAL A 37 -8.26 7.10 -16.24
CA VAL A 37 -6.94 7.69 -16.56
C VAL A 37 -6.95 8.25 -17.98
N ALA A 38 -7.48 7.51 -18.95
CA ALA A 38 -7.59 7.93 -20.34
C ALA A 38 -8.40 9.21 -20.50
N GLU A 39 -9.57 9.27 -19.86
CA GLU A 39 -10.44 10.46 -19.87
C GLU A 39 -9.72 11.70 -19.30
N ARG A 40 -9.03 11.55 -18.18
CA ARG A 40 -8.35 12.66 -17.51
C ARG A 40 -7.09 13.14 -18.21
N THR A 41 -6.38 12.23 -18.90
CA THR A 41 -5.18 12.57 -19.65
C THR A 41 -5.49 13.00 -21.08
N GLY A 42 -6.68 12.69 -21.59
CA GLY A 42 -7.04 12.85 -23.00
C GLY A 42 -6.38 11.84 -23.94
N LEU A 43 -5.79 10.78 -23.39
CA LEU A 43 -5.17 9.70 -24.15
C LEU A 43 -6.18 8.60 -24.47
N ASP A 44 -5.89 7.82 -25.51
CA ASP A 44 -6.65 6.60 -25.78
C ASP A 44 -6.39 5.56 -24.69
N GLN A 45 -7.41 4.83 -24.26
CA GLN A 45 -7.30 3.81 -23.21
C GLN A 45 -6.33 2.69 -23.59
N ALA A 46 -6.29 2.30 -24.85
CA ALA A 46 -5.35 1.30 -25.34
C ALA A 46 -3.89 1.78 -25.19
N VAL A 47 -3.64 3.07 -25.44
CA VAL A 47 -2.33 3.71 -25.23
C VAL A 47 -1.97 3.73 -23.74
N VAL A 48 -2.90 4.05 -22.86
CA VAL A 48 -2.69 4.02 -21.40
C VAL A 48 -2.30 2.61 -20.95
N LEU A 49 -3.04 1.59 -21.37
CA LEU A 49 -2.79 0.19 -21.04
C LEU A 49 -1.42 -0.27 -21.55
N GLU A 50 -1.10 0.01 -22.82
CA GLU A 50 0.20 -0.35 -23.42
C GLU A 50 1.37 0.26 -22.63
N ARG A 51 1.28 1.53 -22.29
CA ARG A 51 2.35 2.23 -21.55
C ARG A 51 2.50 1.73 -20.12
N VAL A 52 1.38 1.49 -19.42
CA VAL A 52 1.43 0.92 -18.06
C VAL A 52 2.04 -0.48 -18.06
N ARG A 53 1.67 -1.33 -19.02
CA ARG A 53 2.30 -2.65 -19.20
C ARG A 53 3.80 -2.53 -19.44
N ALA A 54 4.20 -1.71 -20.40
CA ALA A 54 5.62 -1.52 -20.72
C ALA A 54 6.45 -1.03 -19.53
N MET A 55 5.93 -0.08 -18.74
CA MET A 55 6.57 0.39 -17.52
C MET A 55 6.64 -0.68 -16.43
N LEU A 56 5.62 -1.54 -16.31
CA LEU A 56 5.57 -2.64 -15.36
C LEU A 56 6.58 -3.74 -15.75
N GLU A 57 6.61 -4.16 -17.01
CA GLU A 57 7.55 -5.14 -17.55
C GLU A 57 9.01 -4.67 -17.44
N ALA A 58 9.26 -3.38 -17.66
CA ALA A 58 10.58 -2.78 -17.51
C ALA A 58 11.00 -2.55 -16.05
N GLY A 59 10.12 -2.83 -15.07
CA GLY A 59 10.39 -2.58 -13.64
C GLY A 59 10.46 -1.10 -13.27
N VAL A 60 10.04 -0.20 -14.14
CA VAL A 60 9.98 1.26 -13.88
C VAL A 60 8.89 1.58 -12.87
N ILE A 61 7.74 0.93 -13.00
CA ILE A 61 6.73 0.85 -11.93
C ILE A 61 6.80 -0.55 -11.30
N ARG A 62 6.71 -0.59 -9.98
CA ARG A 62 6.92 -1.82 -9.24
C ARG A 62 5.71 -2.75 -9.27
N ARG A 63 4.51 -2.18 -9.27
CA ARG A 63 3.26 -2.93 -9.18
C ARG A 63 2.07 -2.11 -9.61
N VAL A 64 1.04 -2.79 -10.10
CA VAL A 64 -0.30 -2.25 -10.33
C VAL A 64 -1.27 -3.01 -9.44
N ARG A 65 -2.02 -2.30 -8.61
CA ARG A 65 -3.02 -2.89 -7.71
C ARG A 65 -4.02 -1.86 -7.25
N GLN A 66 -5.20 -2.29 -6.82
CA GLN A 66 -6.12 -1.43 -6.11
C GLN A 66 -5.54 -1.07 -4.74
N THR A 67 -5.30 0.21 -4.51
CA THR A 67 -4.96 0.71 -3.18
C THR A 67 -6.23 0.88 -2.37
N LEU A 68 -6.32 0.20 -1.25
CA LEU A 68 -7.38 0.43 -0.29
C LEU A 68 -6.88 1.46 0.71
N LEU A 69 -7.70 2.46 1.00
CA LEU A 69 -7.49 3.32 2.15
C LEU A 69 -7.41 2.41 3.38
N ALA A 70 -6.23 2.29 3.89
CA ALA A 70 -5.76 1.20 4.76
C ALA A 70 -6.43 1.12 6.13
N THR A 71 -7.59 1.66 6.30
CA THR A 71 -8.00 2.07 7.62
C THR A 71 -8.82 1.09 8.37
N ASN A 72 -9.54 0.20 7.69
CA ASN A 72 -10.70 -0.35 8.38
C ASN A 72 -10.81 -1.87 8.32
N LEU A 73 -9.98 -2.53 7.53
CA LEU A 73 -10.08 -3.97 7.30
C LEU A 73 -9.21 -4.81 8.23
N ALA A 74 -8.23 -4.17 8.86
CA ALA A 74 -7.38 -4.83 9.84
C ALA A 74 -7.08 -3.85 10.96
N LYS A 75 -7.14 -4.32 12.20
CA LYS A 75 -6.71 -3.53 13.35
C LYS A 75 -5.23 -3.21 13.17
N GLY A 76 -4.91 -1.93 13.07
CA GLY A 76 -3.56 -1.46 12.85
C GLY A 76 -3.12 -0.43 13.88
N ALA A 77 -1.83 -0.42 14.14
CA ALA A 77 -1.21 0.56 15.00
C ALA A 77 0.23 0.84 14.58
N LEU A 78 0.70 2.02 14.92
CA LEU A 78 2.12 2.29 15.04
C LEU A 78 2.58 1.76 16.40
N VAL A 79 3.68 1.02 16.42
CA VAL A 79 4.24 0.45 17.64
C VAL A 79 5.69 0.89 17.79
N ALA A 80 6.01 1.45 18.94
CA ALA A 80 7.37 1.80 19.31
C ALA A 80 7.91 0.74 20.26
N TRP A 81 9.13 0.28 20.02
CA TRP A 81 9.80 -0.80 20.74
C TRP A 81 11.05 -0.29 21.44
N GLU A 82 11.17 -0.60 22.71
CA GLU A 82 12.39 -0.37 23.48
C GLU A 82 13.28 -1.61 23.35
N VAL A 83 14.30 -1.52 22.52
CA VAL A 83 15.27 -2.57 22.24
C VAL A 83 16.67 -2.08 22.57
N ASP A 84 17.48 -2.93 23.19
CA ASP A 84 18.89 -2.62 23.46
C ASP A 84 19.66 -2.43 22.15
N GLN A 85 20.68 -1.58 22.17
CA GLN A 85 21.42 -1.23 20.96
C GLN A 85 22.09 -2.44 20.30
N ASP A 86 22.58 -3.37 21.09
CA ASP A 86 23.23 -4.61 20.64
C ASP A 86 22.26 -5.61 19.99
N LYS A 87 20.95 -5.45 20.21
CA LYS A 87 19.89 -6.31 19.65
C LYS A 87 19.07 -5.62 18.55
N LEU A 88 19.34 -4.35 18.29
CA LEU A 88 18.49 -3.53 17.43
C LEU A 88 18.42 -4.05 16.00
N ASP A 89 19.56 -4.42 15.43
CA ASP A 89 19.65 -4.90 14.05
C ASP A 89 18.93 -6.26 13.89
N ALA A 90 19.16 -7.18 14.82
CA ALA A 90 18.48 -8.48 14.80
C ALA A 90 16.95 -8.34 14.99
N ALA A 91 16.52 -7.42 15.83
CA ALA A 91 15.11 -7.10 16.03
C ALA A 91 14.48 -6.49 14.77
N PHE A 92 15.20 -5.60 14.11
CA PHE A 92 14.79 -5.00 12.84
C PHE A 92 14.62 -6.09 11.77
N ASP A 93 15.65 -6.93 11.58
CA ASP A 93 15.63 -7.99 10.56
C ASP A 93 14.47 -8.97 10.79
N TYR A 94 14.24 -9.39 12.03
CA TYR A 94 13.12 -10.25 12.35
C TYR A 94 11.77 -9.63 11.99
N MET A 95 11.53 -8.37 12.40
CA MET A 95 10.27 -7.69 12.12
C MET A 95 10.09 -7.35 10.63
N PHE A 96 11.18 -7.14 9.90
CA PHE A 96 11.13 -6.80 8.49
C PHE A 96 10.98 -8.04 7.58
N GLN A 97 11.58 -9.17 7.95
CA GLN A 97 11.66 -10.35 7.08
C GLN A 97 10.72 -11.46 7.52
N GLU A 98 10.56 -11.67 8.84
CA GLU A 98 9.91 -12.86 9.39
C GLU A 98 8.47 -12.58 9.87
N ASP A 99 8.19 -11.38 10.37
CA ASP A 99 6.86 -11.07 10.87
C ASP A 99 5.89 -10.69 9.74
N PRO A 100 4.84 -11.52 9.49
CA PRO A 100 3.92 -11.28 8.38
C PRO A 100 3.00 -10.07 8.59
N PHE A 101 2.91 -9.56 9.82
CA PHE A 101 2.01 -8.45 10.17
C PHE A 101 2.73 -7.11 10.30
N SER A 102 4.04 -7.10 10.29
CA SER A 102 4.85 -5.89 10.24
C SER A 102 4.86 -5.30 8.82
N GLY A 103 4.46 -4.05 8.70
CA GLY A 103 4.48 -3.30 7.44
C GLY A 103 5.78 -2.52 7.29
N HIS A 104 5.78 -1.25 7.70
CA HIS A 104 6.99 -0.45 7.75
C HIS A 104 7.75 -0.73 9.04
N VAL A 105 9.05 -1.00 8.91
CA VAL A 105 9.97 -1.17 10.03
C VAL A 105 11.06 -0.11 9.88
N VAL A 106 11.26 0.69 10.92
CA VAL A 106 12.25 1.77 10.90
C VAL A 106 12.99 1.85 12.23
N THR A 107 14.27 2.15 12.15
CA THR A 107 15.06 2.56 13.33
C THR A 107 15.10 4.06 13.43
N ARG A 108 15.10 4.57 14.66
CA ARG A 108 15.22 6.01 14.95
C ARG A 108 16.34 6.23 15.93
N SER A 109 17.16 7.22 15.64
CA SER A 109 18.17 7.74 16.55
C SER A 109 17.79 9.17 16.95
N THR A 110 18.15 9.56 18.16
CA THR A 110 18.02 10.92 18.65
C THR A 110 19.16 11.21 19.61
N ASP A 111 19.70 12.40 19.51
CA ASP A 111 20.75 12.88 20.42
C ASP A 111 20.16 13.42 21.73
N ALA A 112 18.83 13.62 21.77
CA ALA A 112 18.16 14.12 22.94
C ALA A 112 17.86 13.01 23.95
N ALA A 113 18.31 13.16 25.17
CA ALA A 113 17.90 12.32 26.28
C ALA A 113 16.48 12.71 26.72
N SER A 114 15.48 12.04 26.18
CA SER A 114 14.07 12.23 26.51
C SER A 114 13.42 10.88 26.83
N PRO A 115 12.30 10.84 27.56
CA PRO A 115 11.63 9.57 27.89
C PRO A 115 11.27 8.71 26.65
N GLY A 116 11.17 9.31 25.48
CA GLY A 116 10.88 8.60 24.23
C GLY A 116 12.12 8.13 23.48
N SER A 117 13.34 8.55 23.86
CA SER A 117 14.58 8.23 23.14
C SER A 117 15.03 6.78 23.26
N THR A 118 14.47 6.03 24.21
CA THR A 118 14.74 4.59 24.39
C THR A 118 14.00 3.72 23.35
N TYR A 119 12.94 4.24 22.73
CA TYR A 119 12.16 3.52 21.71
C TYR A 119 12.78 3.72 20.34
N LYS A 120 13.76 2.89 20.01
CA LYS A 120 14.58 3.03 18.81
C LYS A 120 14.03 2.28 17.59
N LEU A 121 13.22 1.26 17.78
CA LEU A 121 12.60 0.48 16.71
C LEU A 121 11.12 0.81 16.62
N TRP A 122 10.63 1.03 15.41
CA TRP A 122 9.25 1.40 15.16
C TRP A 122 8.68 0.57 14.03
N THR A 123 7.46 0.05 14.22
CA THR A 123 6.76 -0.74 13.21
C THR A 123 5.34 -0.27 13.02
N THR A 124 4.82 -0.39 11.81
CA THR A 124 3.37 -0.38 11.59
C THR A 124 2.88 -1.82 11.59
N LEU A 125 2.06 -2.18 12.55
CA LEU A 125 1.45 -3.51 12.64
C LEU A 125 0.02 -3.49 12.14
N LYS A 126 -0.37 -4.53 11.38
CA LYS A 126 -1.75 -4.80 11.00
C LYS A 126 -2.03 -6.28 11.15
N VAL A 127 -2.96 -6.61 12.04
CA VAL A 127 -3.38 -8.00 12.26
C VAL A 127 -4.74 -8.25 11.62
N PRO A 128 -4.98 -9.44 11.04
CA PRO A 128 -6.27 -9.83 10.49
C PRO A 128 -7.39 -9.80 11.55
N GLN A 129 -8.63 -9.81 11.08
CA GLN A 129 -9.78 -10.00 11.96
C GLN A 129 -9.65 -11.34 12.71
N GLY A 130 -10.09 -11.35 13.96
CA GLY A 130 -9.93 -12.51 14.85
C GLY A 130 -8.60 -12.57 15.61
N TYR A 131 -7.60 -11.79 15.21
CA TYR A 131 -6.32 -11.67 15.93
C TYR A 131 -6.32 -10.47 16.87
N SER A 132 -5.61 -10.63 18.00
CA SER A 132 -5.37 -9.51 18.92
C SER A 132 -4.03 -8.85 18.61
N LEU A 133 -4.08 -7.56 18.34
CA LEU A 133 -2.89 -6.74 18.12
C LEU A 133 -1.98 -6.70 19.36
N GLU A 134 -2.58 -6.60 20.54
CA GLU A 134 -1.88 -6.60 21.82
C GLU A 134 -1.14 -7.92 22.06
N LYS A 135 -1.82 -9.05 21.84
CA LYS A 135 -1.21 -10.37 21.98
C LYS A 135 -0.07 -10.59 20.99
N HIS A 136 -0.23 -10.09 19.75
CA HIS A 136 0.83 -10.16 18.77
C HIS A 136 2.04 -9.30 19.18
N CYS A 137 1.81 -8.12 19.74
CA CYS A 137 2.90 -7.30 20.29
C CYS A 137 3.64 -7.99 21.44
N GLU A 138 2.94 -8.70 22.31
CA GLU A 138 3.62 -9.49 23.37
C GLU A 138 4.50 -10.60 22.79
N VAL A 139 4.01 -11.32 21.79
CA VAL A 139 4.80 -12.33 21.08
C VAL A 139 6.04 -11.72 20.43
N LEU A 140 5.89 -10.61 19.72
CA LEU A 140 7.02 -9.91 19.10
C LEU A 140 8.01 -9.40 20.14
N LYS A 141 7.53 -8.84 21.25
CA LYS A 141 8.38 -8.40 22.36
C LYS A 141 9.32 -9.49 22.85
N GLU A 142 8.78 -10.71 23.06
CA GLU A 142 9.59 -11.85 23.46
C GLU A 142 10.58 -12.27 22.37
N LYS A 143 10.10 -12.37 21.12
CA LYS A 143 10.90 -12.81 19.97
C LYS A 143 12.11 -11.92 19.71
N VAL A 144 11.93 -10.60 19.78
CA VAL A 144 13.00 -9.62 19.53
C VAL A 144 13.70 -9.16 20.81
N SER A 145 13.37 -9.77 21.96
CA SER A 145 13.93 -9.39 23.28
C SER A 145 13.76 -7.89 23.59
N ALA A 146 12.63 -7.31 23.21
CA ALA A 146 12.32 -5.92 23.55
C ALA A 146 11.96 -5.81 25.03
N LYS A 147 12.40 -4.73 25.69
CA LYS A 147 12.08 -4.44 27.10
C LYS A 147 10.64 -4.01 27.28
N ALA A 148 10.17 -3.17 26.36
CA ALA A 148 8.84 -2.62 26.39
C ALA A 148 8.36 -2.29 24.97
N PHE A 149 7.07 -2.12 24.81
CA PHE A 149 6.48 -1.51 23.62
C PHE A 149 5.40 -0.49 23.96
N ARG A 150 5.13 0.41 23.02
CA ARG A 150 4.03 1.35 23.08
C ARG A 150 3.15 1.18 21.85
N LEU A 151 1.92 0.76 22.08
CA LEU A 151 0.90 0.60 21.05
C LEU A 151 0.17 1.93 20.86
N MET A 152 0.15 2.41 19.63
CA MET A 152 -0.49 3.66 19.22
C MET A 152 -1.49 3.37 18.10
N PRO A 153 -2.74 2.98 18.44
CA PRO A 153 -3.79 2.75 17.45
C PRO A 153 -4.09 4.04 16.68
N ALA A 154 -4.32 3.90 15.37
CA ALA A 154 -4.74 5.02 14.55
C ALA A 154 -6.14 5.48 14.99
N LYS A 155 -6.27 6.75 15.37
CA LYS A 155 -7.55 7.37 15.73
C LYS A 155 -8.12 8.19 14.59
N LYS A 156 -7.25 8.81 13.80
CA LYS A 156 -7.63 9.65 12.66
C LYS A 156 -6.61 9.47 11.54
N LEU A 157 -7.08 9.55 10.34
CA LEU A 157 -6.27 9.60 9.14
C LEU A 157 -6.31 10.98 8.54
N PHE A 158 -5.15 11.45 8.22
CA PHE A 158 -4.99 12.66 7.44
C PHE A 158 -4.49 12.24 6.05
N ALA A 159 -5.27 12.54 5.02
CA ALA A 159 -4.77 12.48 3.67
C ALA A 159 -3.76 13.62 3.53
N LEU A 160 -2.48 13.29 3.61
CA LEU A 160 -1.45 14.23 3.23
C LEU A 160 -1.52 14.31 1.70
N GLY A 161 -1.86 15.47 1.16
CA GLY A 161 -1.79 15.76 -0.28
C GLY A 161 -0.34 15.81 -0.79
N VAL A 162 0.50 14.92 -0.26
CA VAL A 162 1.89 14.79 -0.67
C VAL A 162 1.91 13.77 -1.78
N GLY A 163 1.78 14.26 -3.02
CA GLY A 163 2.18 13.45 -4.17
C GLY A 163 3.63 13.00 -3.95
N HIS A 164 3.79 11.73 -3.62
CA HIS A 164 5.12 11.18 -3.54
C HIS A 164 5.75 11.27 -4.92
N VAL A 165 6.77 12.07 -5.05
CA VAL A 165 7.87 11.92 -5.97
C VAL A 165 7.88 12.77 -7.25
N ARG A 166 6.77 13.28 -7.84
CA ARG A 166 6.89 13.76 -9.23
C ARG A 166 6.27 15.10 -9.59
N ARG A 167 5.97 15.91 -8.62
CA ARG A 167 5.65 17.32 -8.92
C ARG A 167 6.98 18.05 -9.14
N LYS A 168 7.32 18.34 -10.39
CA LYS A 168 8.52 19.09 -10.77
C LYS A 168 8.62 20.48 -10.13
N ASP A 169 7.50 20.99 -9.60
CA ASP A 169 7.35 22.35 -9.09
C ASP A 169 7.13 22.44 -7.57
N VAL A 170 7.29 21.34 -6.84
CA VAL A 170 7.12 21.35 -5.38
C VAL A 170 8.44 20.96 -4.72
N GLU A 171 9.00 21.88 -3.94
CA GLU A 171 10.19 21.60 -3.15
C GLU A 171 9.94 20.46 -2.15
N PRO A 172 10.93 19.58 -1.91
CA PRO A 172 10.80 18.54 -0.90
C PRO A 172 10.45 19.15 0.46
N GLY A 173 9.30 18.76 1.01
CA GLY A 173 8.79 19.30 2.28
C GLY A 173 7.84 20.48 2.16
N ALA A 174 7.51 20.95 0.96
CA ALA A 174 6.46 21.94 0.75
C ALA A 174 5.12 21.41 1.27
N ARG A 175 4.48 22.17 2.14
CA ARG A 175 3.15 21.86 2.66
C ARG A 175 2.11 22.30 1.64
N SER A 176 1.19 21.40 1.28
CA SER A 176 -0.05 21.81 0.63
C SER A 176 -0.82 22.72 1.59
N GLU A 177 -1.26 23.86 1.14
CA GLU A 177 -2.15 24.74 1.91
C GLU A 177 -3.57 24.16 2.05
N GLU A 178 -3.91 23.17 1.27
CA GLU A 178 -5.14 22.41 1.44
C GLU A 178 -5.00 21.46 2.63
N LEU A 179 -5.75 21.76 3.69
CA LEU A 179 -5.93 20.86 4.81
C LEU A 179 -6.45 19.52 4.27
N GLY A 180 -5.65 18.49 4.36
CA GLY A 180 -6.07 17.14 3.98
C GLY A 180 -7.35 16.76 4.71
N ALA A 181 -8.27 16.11 4.01
CA ALA A 181 -9.52 15.65 4.61
C ALA A 181 -9.20 14.75 5.82
N VAL A 182 -9.79 15.08 6.96
CA VAL A 182 -9.69 14.24 8.16
C VAL A 182 -10.77 13.18 8.08
N THR A 183 -10.37 11.92 8.03
CA THR A 183 -11.29 10.80 8.02
C THR A 183 -11.19 10.02 9.32
N ASP A 184 -12.33 9.80 9.97
CA ASP A 184 -12.39 8.92 11.12
C ASP A 184 -12.16 7.47 10.67
N VAL A 185 -11.38 6.74 11.48
CA VAL A 185 -11.09 5.32 11.22
C VAL A 185 -12.28 4.50 11.71
N ALA A 186 -13.12 4.03 10.80
CA ALA A 186 -14.14 3.05 11.11
C ALA A 186 -13.56 1.62 11.03
N VAL A 187 -13.85 0.75 11.95
CA VAL A 187 -13.54 -0.68 11.86
C VAL A 187 -14.75 -1.37 11.25
N VAL A 188 -14.56 -1.97 10.08
CA VAL A 188 -15.61 -2.75 9.40
C VAL A 188 -15.28 -4.23 9.56
N GLU A 189 -16.26 -5.00 10.02
CA GLU A 189 -16.19 -6.46 10.03
C GLU A 189 -16.70 -6.99 8.69
N LEU A 190 -15.89 -7.79 8.02
CA LEU A 190 -16.22 -8.40 6.75
C LEU A 190 -16.66 -9.86 6.96
N THR A 191 -17.68 -10.28 6.22
CA THR A 191 -18.03 -11.69 6.07
C THR A 191 -16.98 -12.44 5.27
N ASP A 192 -16.96 -13.77 5.33
CA ASP A 192 -16.05 -14.60 4.53
C ASP A 192 -16.19 -14.35 3.01
N HIS A 193 -17.40 -14.03 2.55
CA HIS A 193 -17.63 -13.68 1.16
C HIS A 193 -16.99 -12.35 0.78
N GLU A 194 -17.16 -11.33 1.63
CA GLU A 194 -16.54 -10.01 1.43
C GLU A 194 -15.00 -10.09 1.52
N TRP A 195 -14.47 -10.95 2.39
CA TRP A 195 -13.03 -11.20 2.45
C TRP A 195 -12.50 -11.76 1.13
N ARG A 196 -13.16 -12.75 0.52
CA ARG A 196 -12.77 -13.29 -0.79
C ARG A 196 -12.79 -12.24 -1.88
N ILE A 197 -13.81 -11.39 -1.90
CA ILE A 197 -13.87 -10.25 -2.84
C ILE A 197 -12.69 -9.31 -2.60
N MET A 198 -12.43 -8.99 -1.34
CA MET A 198 -11.36 -8.09 -0.95
C MET A 198 -9.98 -8.62 -1.35
N GLU A 199 -9.72 -9.90 -1.17
CA GLU A 199 -8.47 -10.54 -1.59
C GLU A 199 -8.28 -10.44 -3.11
N ALA A 200 -9.33 -10.72 -3.87
CA ALA A 200 -9.30 -10.59 -5.33
C ALA A 200 -9.04 -9.15 -5.78
N VAL A 201 -9.63 -8.16 -5.11
CA VAL A 201 -9.47 -6.74 -5.44
C VAL A 201 -8.09 -6.21 -5.06
N LYS A 202 -7.50 -6.72 -3.97
CA LYS A 202 -6.20 -6.23 -3.44
C LYS A 202 -4.98 -6.84 -4.10
N ARG A 203 -5.14 -7.87 -4.89
CA ARG A 203 -3.99 -8.53 -5.52
C ARG A 203 -3.19 -7.59 -6.43
N GLU A 204 -1.97 -7.93 -6.69
CA GLU A 204 -1.16 -7.29 -7.71
C GLU A 204 -1.52 -7.89 -9.07
N PHE A 205 -1.45 -7.07 -10.11
CA PHE A 205 -1.73 -7.48 -11.49
C PHE A 205 -0.43 -7.66 -12.25
N GLU A 206 -0.36 -8.78 -12.97
CA GLU A 206 0.69 -8.99 -13.95
C GLU A 206 0.40 -8.17 -15.22
N PRO A 207 1.43 -7.88 -16.05
CA PRO A 207 1.24 -7.07 -17.26
C PRO A 207 0.13 -7.57 -18.19
N GLU A 208 0.01 -8.88 -18.35
CA GLU A 208 -0.97 -9.53 -19.24
C GLU A 208 -2.40 -9.41 -18.73
N GLU A 209 -2.56 -9.17 -17.43
CA GLU A 209 -3.87 -9.03 -16.79
C GLU A 209 -4.43 -7.60 -16.89
N LEU A 210 -3.61 -6.63 -17.31
CA LEU A 210 -4.02 -5.24 -17.47
C LEU A 210 -4.84 -5.11 -18.77
N VAL A 211 -6.15 -5.21 -18.66
CA VAL A 211 -7.11 -5.16 -19.77
C VAL A 211 -8.18 -4.10 -19.51
N GLU A 212 -8.92 -3.71 -20.54
CA GLU A 212 -9.98 -2.69 -20.42
C GLU A 212 -11.01 -3.08 -19.38
N ASP A 213 -11.49 -4.33 -19.41
CA ASP A 213 -12.45 -4.86 -18.45
C ASP A 213 -11.77 -5.60 -17.28
N LEU A 214 -10.83 -4.93 -16.61
CA LEU A 214 -9.98 -5.49 -15.55
C LEU A 214 -10.76 -6.32 -14.52
N TRP A 215 -11.84 -5.78 -13.97
CA TRP A 215 -12.61 -6.45 -12.91
C TRP A 215 -13.48 -7.59 -13.42
N VAL A 216 -13.89 -7.57 -14.70
CA VAL A 216 -14.57 -8.70 -15.34
C VAL A 216 -13.61 -9.89 -15.43
N ALA A 217 -12.37 -9.65 -15.88
CA ALA A 217 -11.33 -10.66 -15.92
C ALA A 217 -11.04 -11.23 -14.51
N VAL A 218 -10.86 -10.35 -13.49
CA VAL A 218 -10.67 -10.76 -12.09
C VAL A 218 -11.84 -11.60 -11.55
N SER A 219 -13.08 -11.19 -11.81
CA SER A 219 -14.25 -11.92 -11.33
C SER A 219 -14.34 -13.33 -11.93
N TYR A 220 -13.98 -13.46 -13.20
CA TYR A 220 -14.02 -14.74 -13.88
C TYR A 220 -12.93 -15.71 -13.39
N THR A 221 -11.72 -15.22 -13.22
CA THR A 221 -10.56 -16.05 -12.83
C THR A 221 -10.51 -16.38 -11.34
N HIS A 222 -10.92 -15.46 -10.47
CA HIS A 222 -10.71 -15.59 -9.03
C HIS A 222 -11.98 -15.82 -8.20
N LEU A 223 -13.13 -15.33 -8.65
CA LEU A 223 -14.37 -15.50 -7.88
C LEU A 223 -15.17 -16.70 -8.37
N ARG A 224 -15.26 -16.94 -9.69
CA ARG A 224 -16.02 -18.06 -10.26
C ARG A 224 -15.25 -19.38 -10.30
N ALA A 225 -13.91 -19.36 -10.42
CA ALA A 225 -13.10 -20.57 -10.44
C ALA A 225 -13.18 -21.38 -9.11
N HIS A 226 -13.58 -20.74 -8.01
CA HIS A 226 -13.81 -21.39 -6.72
C HIS A 226 -15.26 -21.89 -6.52
N GLU A 227 -16.15 -21.67 -7.49
CA GLU A 227 -17.54 -22.18 -7.47
C GLU A 227 -17.71 -23.50 -8.21
N THR A 228 -16.64 -24.14 -8.65
CA THR A 228 -16.74 -25.49 -9.25
C THR A 228 -17.22 -26.51 -8.23
N PRO A 229 -18.18 -27.40 -8.60
CA PRO A 229 -18.94 -28.21 -7.66
C PRO A 229 -18.22 -29.48 -7.17
N GLU A 230 -16.99 -29.37 -6.69
CA GLU A 230 -16.28 -30.51 -6.09
C GLU A 230 -16.51 -30.67 -4.58
N HIS A 231 -17.43 -29.89 -4.02
CA HIS A 231 -17.85 -30.02 -2.61
C HIS A 231 -19.38 -30.13 -2.52
N ARG A 232 -19.93 -31.23 -3.09
CA ARG A 232 -21.23 -31.79 -2.69
C ARG A 232 -21.06 -33.18 -2.13
#